data_4fcc364c7a627dad36615e5e322b29c3
#
_entry.id   4fcc364c7a627dad36615e5e322b29c3
#
_cell.length_a   1.000
_cell.length_b   1.000
_cell.length_c   1.000
_cell.angle_alpha   90.00
_cell.angle_beta   90.00
_cell.angle_gamma   90.00
#
_symmetry.space_group_name_H-M   'P 1'
#
loop_
_entity.id
_entity.type
_entity.pdbx_description
1 polymer ?
#
loop_
_entity_poly.entity_id
_entity_poly.type
_entity_poly.pdbx_seq_one_letter_code
_entity_poly.pdbx_strand_id
1 'polypeptide(L)'
;RMAFEQFKKDKKKTVVVLLSLATSLSVFYCLTTIISSQGERTVLPNYWNADFIVQNQTQTTEDINSLKPAIEDSFVEEIRKLDGIKDFHLVEGTPIIFPYVLNSFSDMWITNYIDRTPYLSSEDVKADYKANPSNYYGMLIGIDEEQFDYVNQSLDNPIDKQDFLNGESCIVQYEGSEIPKEYLNQRVFFNLQGKQYEITVEAVSYDTQY
;
A
#
# COMPACT_ATOMS: atom_id res chain seq x y z
N ARG A 1 25.81 -56.25 -3.87
CA ARG A 1 25.44 -57.38 -3.00
C ARG A 1 25.80 -57.08 -1.52
N MET A 2 27.03 -56.70 -1.17
CA MET A 2 27.48 -56.36 0.21
C MET A 2 26.64 -55.27 0.87
N ALA A 3 26.32 -54.17 0.20
CA ALA A 3 25.51 -53.10 0.76
C ALA A 3 24.12 -53.55 1.22
N PHE A 4 23.49 -54.44 0.44
CA PHE A 4 22.15 -54.96 0.74
C PHE A 4 22.13 -55.93 1.92
N GLU A 5 23.22 -56.62 2.18
CA GLU A 5 23.34 -57.48 3.35
C GLU A 5 23.63 -56.73 4.62
N GLN A 6 24.37 -55.63 4.52
CA GLN A 6 24.57 -54.70 5.63
C GLN A 6 23.27 -54.03 6.05
N PHE A 7 22.38 -53.66 5.11
CA PHE A 7 21.06 -53.14 5.37
C PHE A 7 20.17 -54.12 6.15
N LYS A 8 20.29 -55.41 5.90
CA LYS A 8 19.53 -56.44 6.65
C LYS A 8 20.05 -56.64 8.08
N LYS A 9 21.33 -56.46 8.33
CA LYS A 9 21.94 -56.66 9.67
C LYS A 9 21.57 -55.56 10.66
N ASP A 10 21.47 -54.31 10.19
CA ASP A 10 21.25 -53.13 11.07
C ASP A 10 19.92 -52.43 10.77
N LYS A 11 18.83 -53.18 10.69
CA LYS A 11 17.49 -52.64 10.33
C LYS A 11 17.09 -51.38 11.13
N LYS A 12 17.37 -51.36 12.45
CA LYS A 12 17.02 -50.21 13.30
C LYS A 12 17.82 -48.96 12.90
N LYS A 13 19.11 -49.09 12.64
CA LYS A 13 19.93 -47.93 12.19
C LYS A 13 19.52 -47.47 10.82
N THR A 14 19.22 -48.36 9.91
CA THR A 14 18.74 -48.04 8.57
C THR A 14 17.43 -47.29 8.61
N VAL A 15 16.48 -47.70 9.43
CA VAL A 15 15.18 -47.01 9.61
C VAL A 15 15.39 -45.58 10.16
N VAL A 16 16.27 -45.43 11.15
CA VAL A 16 16.57 -44.10 11.73
C VAL A 16 17.20 -43.20 10.70
N VAL A 17 18.15 -43.67 9.89
CA VAL A 17 18.78 -42.88 8.82
C VAL A 17 17.76 -42.51 7.76
N LEU A 18 16.90 -43.44 7.34
CA LEU A 18 15.87 -43.15 6.33
C LEU A 18 14.84 -42.14 6.85
N LEU A 19 14.40 -42.26 8.12
CA LEU A 19 13.51 -41.27 8.73
C LEU A 19 14.16 -39.90 8.82
N SER A 20 15.42 -39.82 9.25
CA SER A 20 16.16 -38.56 9.32
C SER A 20 16.28 -37.92 7.93
N LEU A 21 16.58 -38.70 6.91
CA LEU A 21 16.72 -38.21 5.53
C LEU A 21 15.37 -37.74 4.97
N ALA A 22 14.30 -38.50 5.22
CA ALA A 22 12.95 -38.15 4.81
C ALA A 22 12.47 -36.87 5.49
N THR A 23 12.75 -36.71 6.80
CA THR A 23 12.42 -35.50 7.54
C THR A 23 13.18 -34.29 7.00
N SER A 24 14.48 -34.42 6.78
CA SER A 24 15.31 -33.34 6.23
C SER A 24 14.85 -32.92 4.83
N LEU A 25 14.52 -33.87 3.96
CA LEU A 25 13.99 -33.57 2.62
C LEU A 25 12.61 -32.91 2.70
N SER A 26 11.74 -33.37 3.60
CA SER A 26 10.42 -32.74 3.79
C SER A 26 10.54 -31.29 4.25
N VAL A 27 11.41 -31.02 5.22
CA VAL A 27 11.68 -29.63 5.67
C VAL A 27 12.24 -28.78 4.52
N PHE A 28 13.19 -29.32 3.76
CA PHE A 28 13.76 -28.62 2.62
C PHE A 28 12.70 -28.28 1.56
N TYR A 29 11.83 -29.26 1.21
CA TYR A 29 10.75 -29.01 0.25
C TYR A 29 9.71 -28.01 0.79
N CYS A 30 9.37 -28.07 2.08
CA CYS A 30 8.48 -27.08 2.68
C CYS A 30 9.08 -25.68 2.61
N LEU A 31 10.36 -25.52 2.95
CA LEU A 31 11.04 -24.23 2.88
C LEU A 31 11.13 -23.70 1.44
N THR A 32 11.52 -24.55 0.49
CA THR A 32 11.57 -24.13 -0.93
C THR A 32 10.19 -23.78 -1.46
N THR A 33 9.14 -24.49 -1.06
CA THR A 33 7.76 -24.16 -1.44
C THR A 33 7.33 -22.83 -0.87
N ILE A 34 7.62 -22.56 0.42
CA ILE A 34 7.31 -21.27 1.06
C ILE A 34 8.05 -20.14 0.36
N ILE A 35 9.36 -20.29 0.12
CA ILE A 35 10.16 -19.27 -0.58
C ILE A 35 9.64 -19.03 -2.00
N SER A 36 9.29 -20.09 -2.73
CA SER A 36 8.73 -19.98 -4.08
C SER A 36 7.32 -19.37 -4.09
N SER A 37 6.53 -19.61 -3.03
CA SER A 37 5.19 -19.02 -2.90
C SER A 37 5.22 -17.53 -2.53
N GLN A 38 6.33 -17.04 -2.01
CA GLN A 38 6.56 -15.62 -1.71
C GLN A 38 7.30 -14.88 -2.83
N GLY A 39 7.44 -15.48 -3.99
CA GLY A 39 8.00 -14.82 -5.16
C GLY A 39 7.09 -13.71 -5.70
N GLU A 40 7.66 -12.78 -6.46
CA GLU A 40 6.98 -11.61 -7.03
C GLU A 40 5.66 -11.97 -7.73
N ARG A 41 5.60 -13.12 -8.41
CA ARG A 41 4.38 -13.61 -9.08
C ARG A 41 3.22 -13.98 -8.14
N THR A 42 3.49 -14.21 -6.87
CA THR A 42 2.46 -14.63 -5.90
C THR A 42 2.12 -13.49 -4.95
N VAL A 43 3.08 -12.62 -4.67
CA VAL A 43 2.91 -11.49 -3.75
C VAL A 43 2.23 -10.33 -4.48
N LEU A 44 2.67 -10.00 -5.70
CA LEU A 44 2.11 -8.89 -6.46
C LEU A 44 0.59 -8.99 -6.68
N PRO A 45 0.03 -10.13 -7.18
CA PRO A 45 -1.42 -10.23 -7.36
C PRO A 45 -2.24 -10.19 -6.07
N ASN A 46 -1.61 -10.48 -4.92
CA ASN A 46 -2.29 -10.41 -3.62
C ASN A 46 -2.30 -9.00 -3.03
N TYR A 47 -1.37 -8.14 -3.44
CA TYR A 47 -1.26 -6.75 -2.97
C TYR A 47 -1.69 -5.74 -4.03
N TRP A 48 -1.58 -6.12 -5.30
CA TRP A 48 -1.91 -5.29 -6.44
C TRP A 48 -2.72 -6.15 -7.41
N ASN A 49 -3.83 -5.65 -7.86
CA ASN A 49 -4.63 -6.34 -8.88
C ASN A 49 -3.94 -6.24 -10.26
N ALA A 50 -2.67 -6.63 -10.31
CA ALA A 50 -1.83 -6.54 -11.49
C ALA A 50 -0.74 -7.61 -11.48
N ASP A 51 -0.41 -8.15 -12.66
CA ASP A 51 0.69 -9.11 -12.86
C ASP A 51 2.06 -8.41 -12.84
N PHE A 52 2.12 -7.14 -13.22
CA PHE A 52 3.32 -6.34 -13.29
C PHE A 52 3.05 -4.92 -12.80
N ILE A 53 4.03 -4.37 -12.09
CA ILE A 53 4.04 -2.97 -11.67
C ILE A 53 5.29 -2.31 -12.25
N VAL A 54 5.09 -1.19 -12.89
CA VAL A 54 6.18 -0.32 -13.36
C VAL A 54 6.14 0.96 -12.55
N GLN A 55 7.18 1.21 -11.79
CA GLN A 55 7.28 2.42 -10.95
C GLN A 55 8.60 3.11 -11.14
N ASN A 56 8.63 4.41 -10.89
CA ASN A 56 9.89 5.15 -10.87
C ASN A 56 10.63 4.87 -9.55
N GLN A 57 11.93 4.63 -9.64
CA GLN A 57 12.79 4.38 -8.49
C GLN A 57 12.87 5.57 -7.52
N THR A 58 12.56 6.78 -7.97
CA THR A 58 12.52 7.99 -7.12
C THR A 58 11.36 8.00 -6.13
N GLN A 59 10.33 7.18 -6.32
CA GLN A 59 9.24 7.04 -5.35
C GLN A 59 9.69 6.41 -4.02
N THR A 60 10.86 5.82 -4.00
CA THR A 60 11.45 5.23 -2.78
C THR A 60 12.23 6.23 -1.93
N THR A 61 12.34 7.49 -2.35
CA THR A 61 13.03 8.52 -1.58
C THR A 61 12.08 9.18 -0.59
N GLU A 62 12.50 9.32 0.65
CA GLU A 62 11.74 10.00 1.71
C GLU A 62 11.69 11.53 1.55
N ASP A 63 12.50 12.09 0.68
CA ASP A 63 12.54 13.55 0.45
C ASP A 63 11.49 13.97 -0.58
N ILE A 64 10.42 14.57 -0.09
CA ILE A 64 9.33 15.12 -0.89
C ILE A 64 9.82 16.13 -1.97
N ASN A 65 10.91 16.82 -1.72
CA ASN A 65 11.45 17.80 -2.67
C ASN A 65 12.27 17.14 -3.79
N SER A 66 12.67 15.89 -3.63
CA SER A 66 13.43 15.13 -4.61
C SER A 66 12.54 14.30 -5.54
N LEU A 67 11.23 14.25 -5.29
CA LEU A 67 10.27 13.54 -6.16
C LEU A 67 10.25 14.21 -7.53
N LYS A 68 10.58 13.44 -8.54
CA LYS A 68 10.51 13.85 -9.95
C LYS A 68 9.25 13.26 -10.59
N PRO A 69 8.74 13.87 -11.67
CA PRO A 69 7.70 13.22 -12.48
C PRO A 69 8.13 11.80 -12.82
N ALA A 70 7.26 10.86 -12.50
CA ALA A 70 7.66 9.48 -12.42
C ALA A 70 7.99 8.89 -13.79
N ILE A 71 7.01 8.78 -14.63
CA ILE A 71 7.12 8.10 -15.91
C ILE A 71 6.65 9.07 -16.98
N GLU A 72 7.43 9.23 -18.02
CA GLU A 72 7.04 10.11 -19.14
C GLU A 72 5.86 9.51 -19.91
N ASP A 73 4.93 10.35 -20.36
CA ASP A 73 3.74 9.92 -21.13
C ASP A 73 4.12 9.08 -22.37
N SER A 74 5.25 9.42 -23.01
CA SER A 74 5.79 8.68 -24.13
C SER A 74 6.06 7.20 -23.79
N PHE A 75 6.60 6.94 -22.60
CA PHE A 75 6.89 5.60 -22.13
C PHE A 75 5.59 4.83 -21.78
N VAL A 76 4.63 5.53 -21.17
CA VAL A 76 3.29 4.97 -20.90
C VAL A 76 2.63 4.50 -22.20
N GLU A 77 2.70 5.33 -23.25
CA GLU A 77 2.16 5.01 -24.57
C GLU A 77 2.92 3.87 -25.27
N GLU A 78 4.21 3.70 -25.00
CA GLU A 78 4.99 2.56 -25.50
C GLU A 78 4.57 1.25 -24.82
N ILE A 79 4.39 1.28 -23.49
CA ILE A 79 3.93 0.10 -22.74
C ILE A 79 2.54 -0.34 -23.23
N ARG A 80 1.62 0.60 -23.41
CA ARG A 80 0.25 0.28 -23.90
C ARG A 80 0.22 -0.42 -25.25
N LYS A 81 1.26 -0.27 -26.07
CA LYS A 81 1.37 -0.89 -27.39
C LYS A 81 1.99 -2.28 -27.38
N LEU A 82 2.48 -2.75 -26.22
CA LEU A 82 3.09 -4.08 -26.13
C LEU A 82 2.04 -5.18 -26.28
N ASP A 83 2.36 -6.16 -27.13
CA ASP A 83 1.52 -7.33 -27.26
C ASP A 83 1.45 -8.13 -25.96
N GLY A 84 0.25 -8.53 -25.58
CA GLY A 84 0.00 -9.35 -24.39
C GLY A 84 -0.42 -8.56 -23.15
N ILE A 85 -0.42 -7.23 -23.20
CA ILE A 85 -1.04 -6.41 -22.17
C ILE A 85 -2.56 -6.41 -22.42
N LYS A 86 -3.32 -6.87 -21.42
CA LYS A 86 -4.77 -6.92 -21.49
C LYS A 86 -5.39 -5.70 -20.84
N ASP A 87 -4.96 -5.42 -19.63
CA ASP A 87 -5.45 -4.34 -18.80
C ASP A 87 -4.27 -3.47 -18.39
N PHE A 88 -4.47 -2.17 -18.36
CA PHE A 88 -3.44 -1.19 -18.04
C PHE A 88 -4.04 -0.10 -17.17
N HIS A 89 -3.57 -0.04 -15.92
CA HIS A 89 -4.02 0.94 -14.95
C HIS A 89 -2.91 1.95 -14.67
N LEU A 90 -3.28 3.21 -14.63
CA LEU A 90 -2.39 4.30 -14.30
C LEU A 90 -2.69 4.78 -12.88
N VAL A 91 -1.70 4.69 -12.00
CA VAL A 91 -1.76 5.25 -10.65
C VAL A 91 -0.79 6.41 -10.56
N GLU A 92 -1.31 7.59 -10.32
CA GLU A 92 -0.52 8.80 -10.18
C GLU A 92 -0.46 9.23 -8.72
N GLY A 93 0.74 9.25 -8.14
CA GLY A 93 0.97 9.71 -6.78
C GLY A 93 1.69 11.07 -6.75
N THR A 94 1.19 12.00 -5.96
CA THR A 94 1.86 13.26 -5.70
C THR A 94 1.82 13.61 -4.22
N PRO A 95 2.94 14.08 -3.65
CA PRO A 95 2.91 14.56 -2.28
C PRO A 95 2.13 15.87 -2.21
N ILE A 96 1.28 15.97 -1.21
CA ILE A 96 0.48 17.16 -0.92
C ILE A 96 0.71 17.62 0.50
N ILE A 97 0.70 18.93 0.70
CA ILE A 97 0.77 19.54 2.03
C ILE A 97 -0.64 19.87 2.47
N PHE A 98 -1.02 19.37 3.66
CA PHE A 98 -2.29 19.69 4.29
C PHE A 98 -2.10 20.91 5.18
N PRO A 99 -2.71 22.07 4.89
CA PRO A 99 -2.73 23.15 5.86
C PRO A 99 -3.53 22.74 7.10
N TYR A 100 -3.08 23.16 8.27
CA TYR A 100 -3.87 22.97 9.48
C TYR A 100 -5.14 23.83 9.43
N VAL A 101 -6.29 23.16 9.44
CA VAL A 101 -7.61 23.81 9.47
C VAL A 101 -8.40 23.21 10.63
N LEU A 102 -8.90 24.05 11.53
CA LEU A 102 -9.69 23.63 12.67
C LEU A 102 -11.01 22.97 12.21
N ASN A 103 -11.42 21.90 12.86
CA ASN A 103 -12.61 21.11 12.53
C ASN A 103 -12.60 20.55 11.10
N SER A 104 -11.44 20.15 10.62
CA SER A 104 -11.24 19.47 9.35
C SER A 104 -10.47 18.17 9.53
N PHE A 105 -10.26 17.46 8.44
CA PHE A 105 -9.44 16.25 8.44
C PHE A 105 -8.06 16.47 9.08
N SER A 106 -7.39 17.58 8.79
CA SER A 106 -6.05 17.83 9.34
C SER A 106 -6.03 18.02 10.86
N ASP A 107 -7.07 18.62 11.44
CA ASP A 107 -7.21 18.75 12.89
C ASP A 107 -7.50 17.42 13.56
N MET A 108 -8.36 16.60 12.96
CA MET A 108 -8.66 15.27 13.48
C MET A 108 -7.47 14.31 13.33
N TRP A 109 -6.82 14.34 12.20
CA TRP A 109 -5.64 13.51 11.94
C TRP A 109 -4.52 13.80 12.95
N ILE A 110 -4.19 15.06 13.19
CA ILE A 110 -3.15 15.42 14.17
C ILE A 110 -3.59 15.11 15.61
N THR A 111 -4.87 15.24 15.92
CA THR A 111 -5.40 14.89 17.24
C THR A 111 -5.23 13.39 17.50
N ASN A 112 -5.60 12.54 16.56
CA ASN A 112 -5.40 11.10 16.66
C ASN A 112 -3.91 10.70 16.74
N TYR A 113 -3.05 11.41 16.04
CA TYR A 113 -1.60 11.19 16.16
C TYR A 113 -1.09 11.49 17.56
N ILE A 114 -1.52 12.60 18.16
CA ILE A 114 -1.15 13.02 19.52
C ILE A 114 -1.65 12.01 20.56
N ASP A 115 -2.90 11.57 20.44
CA ASP A 115 -3.51 10.62 21.37
C ASP A 115 -2.76 9.27 21.41
N ARG A 116 -2.15 8.89 20.29
CA ARG A 116 -1.30 7.70 20.20
C ARG A 116 0.14 7.92 20.65
N THR A 117 0.51 9.16 20.91
CA THR A 117 1.88 9.56 21.25
C THR A 117 1.87 10.38 22.55
N PRO A 118 1.61 9.76 23.70
CA PRO A 118 1.28 10.45 24.97
C PRO A 118 2.41 11.30 25.55
N TYR A 119 3.61 11.25 25.00
CA TYR A 119 4.75 12.09 25.39
C TYR A 119 4.80 13.41 24.62
N LEU A 120 3.93 13.63 23.64
CA LEU A 120 3.85 14.89 22.90
C LEU A 120 2.84 15.82 23.54
N SER A 121 3.19 17.10 23.62
CA SER A 121 2.25 18.16 23.99
C SER A 121 1.35 18.48 22.79
N SER A 122 0.03 18.39 22.99
CA SER A 122 -0.94 18.72 21.95
C SER A 122 -0.80 20.15 21.44
N GLU A 123 -0.52 21.10 22.34
CA GLU A 123 -0.37 22.51 21.98
C GLU A 123 0.89 22.73 21.13
N ASP A 124 2.01 22.10 21.51
CA ASP A 124 3.26 22.24 20.79
C ASP A 124 3.20 21.65 19.39
N VAL A 125 2.59 20.45 19.25
CA VAL A 125 2.45 19.78 17.95
C VAL A 125 1.53 20.56 17.02
N LYS A 126 0.38 21.06 17.53
CA LYS A 126 -0.52 21.91 16.74
C LYS A 126 0.10 23.27 16.38
N ALA A 127 0.94 23.81 17.25
CA ALA A 127 1.70 25.03 16.96
C ALA A 127 2.75 24.80 15.89
N ASP A 128 3.49 23.70 15.97
CA ASP A 128 4.46 23.31 14.93
C ASP A 128 3.78 23.06 13.59
N TYR A 129 2.66 22.34 13.57
CA TYR A 129 1.89 22.12 12.34
C TYR A 129 1.50 23.45 11.65
N LYS A 130 1.03 24.41 12.42
CA LYS A 130 0.67 25.74 11.89
C LYS A 130 1.88 26.50 11.35
N ALA A 131 3.01 26.39 12.04
CA ALA A 131 4.24 27.10 11.66
C ALA A 131 4.97 26.45 10.49
N ASN A 132 4.95 25.11 10.44
CA ASN A 132 5.75 24.31 9.52
C ASN A 132 4.88 23.25 8.82
N PRO A 133 3.86 23.64 8.04
CA PRO A 133 2.91 22.69 7.43
C PRO A 133 3.59 21.71 6.46
N SER A 134 4.76 22.03 5.93
CA SER A 134 5.54 21.14 5.07
C SER A 134 6.07 19.89 5.77
N ASN A 135 6.10 19.87 7.11
CA ASN A 135 6.44 18.69 7.89
C ASN A 135 5.27 17.69 7.96
N TYR A 136 4.09 18.13 7.55
CA TYR A 136 2.82 17.38 7.66
C TYR A 136 2.24 17.19 6.26
N TYR A 137 2.70 16.19 5.59
CA TYR A 137 2.30 15.88 4.22
C TYR A 137 1.67 14.49 4.12
N GLY A 138 0.97 14.27 3.05
CA GLY A 138 0.46 12.97 2.64
C GLY A 138 0.66 12.75 1.15
N MET A 139 0.25 11.60 0.69
CA MET A 139 0.21 11.29 -0.73
C MET A 139 -1.21 11.43 -1.24
N LEU A 140 -1.40 12.21 -2.28
CA LEU A 140 -2.61 12.17 -3.09
C LEU A 140 -2.38 11.15 -4.20
N ILE A 141 -3.23 10.14 -4.27
CA ILE A 141 -3.15 9.08 -5.26
C ILE A 141 -4.36 9.22 -6.18
N GLY A 142 -4.10 9.49 -7.44
CA GLY A 142 -5.08 9.44 -8.53
C GLY A 142 -5.15 8.02 -9.10
N ILE A 143 -6.35 7.50 -9.24
CA ILE A 143 -6.63 6.20 -9.83
C ILE A 143 -7.60 6.34 -10.98
N ASP A 144 -7.57 5.42 -11.92
CA ASP A 144 -8.52 5.39 -13.02
C ASP A 144 -9.90 4.83 -12.60
N GLU A 145 -10.86 4.91 -13.50
CA GLU A 145 -12.24 4.51 -13.24
C GLU A 145 -12.37 3.02 -12.89
N GLU A 146 -11.57 2.18 -13.49
CA GLU A 146 -11.60 0.73 -13.26
C GLU A 146 -10.98 0.37 -11.91
N GLN A 147 -9.89 1.02 -11.55
CA GLN A 147 -9.31 0.91 -10.21
C GLN A 147 -10.27 1.44 -9.14
N PHE A 148 -10.98 2.53 -9.42
CA PHE A 148 -12.02 3.00 -8.51
C PHE A 148 -13.09 1.94 -8.27
N ASP A 149 -13.60 1.30 -9.33
CA ASP A 149 -14.63 0.26 -9.20
C ASP A 149 -14.13 -0.92 -8.35
N TYR A 150 -12.88 -1.31 -8.52
CA TYR A 150 -12.26 -2.36 -7.70
C TYR A 150 -12.17 -1.95 -6.22
N VAL A 151 -11.64 -0.77 -5.94
CA VAL A 151 -11.52 -0.25 -4.57
C VAL A 151 -12.88 -0.10 -3.92
N ASN A 152 -13.84 0.50 -4.63
CA ASN A 152 -15.16 0.80 -4.12
C ASN A 152 -15.96 -0.48 -3.76
N GLN A 153 -15.72 -1.59 -4.46
CA GLN A 153 -16.31 -2.88 -4.12
C GLN A 153 -15.75 -3.47 -2.83
N SER A 154 -14.54 -3.10 -2.42
CA SER A 154 -13.91 -3.57 -1.19
C SER A 154 -14.33 -2.76 0.04
N LEU A 155 -14.98 -1.62 -0.13
CA LEU A 155 -15.43 -0.78 0.96
C LEU A 155 -16.67 -1.36 1.66
N ASP A 156 -16.72 -1.24 2.99
CA ASP A 156 -17.91 -1.59 3.77
C ASP A 156 -19.15 -0.80 3.33
N ASN A 157 -18.94 0.45 2.92
CA ASN A 157 -19.95 1.35 2.40
C ASN A 157 -19.42 1.97 1.11
N PRO A 158 -19.80 1.45 -0.06
CA PRO A 158 -19.44 2.03 -1.35
C PRO A 158 -19.87 3.49 -1.46
N ILE A 159 -19.01 4.31 -2.06
CA ILE A 159 -19.24 5.75 -2.26
C ILE A 159 -19.75 6.04 -3.67
N ASP A 160 -20.25 7.25 -3.90
CA ASP A 160 -20.73 7.67 -5.21
C ASP A 160 -19.57 7.84 -6.19
N LYS A 161 -19.66 7.14 -7.32
CA LYS A 161 -18.63 7.17 -8.36
C LYS A 161 -18.51 8.54 -9.02
N GLN A 162 -19.65 9.22 -9.23
CA GLN A 162 -19.64 10.49 -9.93
C GLN A 162 -18.99 11.59 -9.09
N ASP A 163 -19.25 11.62 -7.79
CA ASP A 163 -18.65 12.59 -6.86
C ASP A 163 -17.14 12.34 -6.77
N PHE A 164 -16.71 11.07 -6.76
CA PHE A 164 -15.30 10.73 -6.80
C PHE A 164 -14.61 11.17 -8.10
N LEU A 165 -15.18 10.86 -9.25
CA LEU A 165 -14.62 11.24 -10.55
C LEU A 165 -14.62 12.75 -10.79
N ASN A 166 -15.56 13.48 -10.19
CA ASN A 166 -15.58 14.94 -10.21
C ASN A 166 -14.53 15.57 -9.27
N GLY A 167 -13.88 14.78 -8.43
CA GLY A 167 -12.93 15.27 -7.43
C GLY A 167 -13.60 15.97 -6.23
N GLU A 168 -14.85 15.62 -5.93
CA GLU A 168 -15.61 16.16 -4.80
C GLU A 168 -15.43 15.30 -3.55
N SER A 169 -15.12 14.01 -3.73
CA SER A 169 -14.91 13.05 -2.66
C SER A 169 -13.57 12.33 -2.75
N CYS A 170 -13.15 11.73 -1.65
CA CYS A 170 -11.95 10.88 -1.60
C CYS A 170 -12.13 9.71 -0.63
N ILE A 171 -11.27 8.72 -0.81
CA ILE A 171 -11.07 7.60 0.09
C ILE A 171 -9.75 7.84 0.84
N VAL A 172 -9.79 7.83 2.16
CA VAL A 172 -8.57 7.90 2.98
C VAL A 172 -8.06 6.50 3.25
N GLN A 173 -6.83 6.25 2.89
CA GLN A 173 -6.15 5.04 3.29
C GLN A 173 -5.63 5.17 4.72
N TYR A 174 -5.89 4.16 5.54
CA TYR A 174 -5.53 4.15 6.96
C TYR A 174 -4.84 2.84 7.36
N GLU A 175 -3.68 2.94 7.95
CA GLU A 175 -2.85 1.78 8.34
C GLU A 175 -3.11 1.29 9.77
N GLY A 176 -4.09 1.84 10.48
CA GLY A 176 -4.41 1.44 11.86
C GLY A 176 -5.28 0.20 11.95
N SER A 177 -5.40 -0.36 13.15
CA SER A 177 -6.23 -1.53 13.44
C SER A 177 -7.74 -1.26 13.49
N GLU A 178 -8.13 -0.01 13.67
CA GLU A 178 -9.54 0.43 13.74
C GLU A 178 -9.71 1.70 12.92
N ILE A 179 -10.74 1.73 12.08
CA ILE A 179 -11.06 2.91 11.26
C ILE A 179 -11.53 4.03 12.16
N PRO A 180 -10.88 5.19 12.15
CA PRO A 180 -11.38 6.37 12.83
C PRO A 180 -12.64 6.88 12.12
N LYS A 181 -13.82 6.56 12.67
CA LYS A 181 -15.10 6.98 12.08
C LYS A 181 -15.27 8.50 12.00
N GLU A 182 -14.56 9.21 12.84
CA GLU A 182 -14.49 10.66 12.85
C GLU A 182 -13.88 11.27 11.59
N TYR A 183 -13.15 10.50 10.79
CA TYR A 183 -12.64 10.96 9.49
C TYR A 183 -13.72 11.08 8.42
N LEU A 184 -14.79 10.32 8.54
CA LEU A 184 -15.90 10.37 7.59
C LEU A 184 -16.57 11.74 7.58
N ASN A 185 -16.90 12.23 6.40
CA ASN A 185 -17.49 13.54 6.14
C ASN A 185 -16.60 14.73 6.53
N GLN A 186 -15.31 14.50 6.80
CA GLN A 186 -14.39 15.60 7.03
C GLN A 186 -13.90 16.19 5.72
N ARG A 187 -13.68 17.51 5.73
CA ARG A 187 -13.10 18.20 4.58
C ARG A 187 -11.59 18.14 4.64
N VAL A 188 -10.99 17.75 3.53
CA VAL A 188 -9.55 17.74 3.32
C VAL A 188 -9.20 18.98 2.49
N PHE A 189 -8.36 19.83 3.05
CA PHE A 189 -7.80 20.98 2.33
C PHE A 189 -6.35 20.66 1.97
N PHE A 190 -5.96 20.88 0.74
CA PHE A 190 -4.56 20.73 0.31
C PHE A 190 -4.19 21.70 -0.78
N ASN A 191 -2.89 21.92 -0.92
CA ASN A 191 -2.33 22.76 -1.97
C ASN A 191 -1.61 21.87 -2.99
N LEU A 192 -1.96 22.04 -4.24
CA LEU A 192 -1.31 21.37 -5.35
C LEU A 192 -1.03 22.40 -6.46
N GLN A 193 0.22 22.50 -6.88
CA GLN A 193 0.66 23.43 -7.92
C GLN A 193 0.22 24.90 -7.70
N GLY A 194 0.21 25.33 -6.44
CA GLY A 194 -0.16 26.70 -6.05
C GLY A 194 -1.67 26.97 -6.00
N LYS A 195 -2.50 25.99 -6.24
CA LYS A 195 -3.95 26.07 -6.13
C LYS A 195 -4.42 25.28 -4.91
N GLN A 196 -5.36 25.85 -4.17
CA GLN A 196 -6.01 25.20 -3.05
C GLN A 196 -7.20 24.37 -3.54
N TYR A 197 -7.30 23.16 -3.00
CA TYR A 197 -8.37 22.22 -3.24
C TYR A 197 -9.06 21.86 -1.93
N GLU A 198 -10.32 21.49 -2.03
CA GLU A 198 -11.15 21.00 -0.95
C GLU A 198 -11.90 19.78 -1.45
N ILE A 199 -11.80 18.65 -0.75
CA ILE A 199 -12.51 17.42 -1.04
C ILE A 199 -13.08 16.83 0.24
N THR A 200 -14.09 15.98 0.16
CA THR A 200 -14.74 15.34 1.30
C THR A 200 -14.29 13.90 1.47
N VAL A 201 -13.99 13.48 2.68
CA VAL A 201 -13.73 12.07 3.00
C VAL A 201 -15.06 11.32 3.06
N GLU A 202 -15.35 10.52 2.06
CA GLU A 202 -16.55 9.69 2.04
C GLU A 202 -16.32 8.27 2.52
N ALA A 203 -15.09 7.76 2.39
CA ALA A 203 -14.72 6.46 2.90
C ALA A 203 -13.32 6.43 3.48
N VAL A 204 -13.10 5.45 4.34
CA VAL A 204 -11.78 5.08 4.85
C VAL A 204 -11.55 3.61 4.53
N SER A 205 -10.42 3.30 3.91
CA SER A 205 -10.05 1.95 3.54
C SER A 205 -8.80 1.50 4.31
N TYR A 206 -8.74 0.22 4.65
CA TYR A 206 -7.51 -0.43 5.12
C TYR A 206 -6.68 -0.99 3.97
N ASP A 207 -7.27 -1.07 2.79
CA ASP A 207 -6.65 -1.77 1.68
C ASP A 207 -5.51 -0.93 1.10
N THR A 208 -4.30 -1.49 1.14
CA THR A 208 -3.09 -0.90 0.59
C THR A 208 -2.88 -1.28 -0.89
N GLN A 209 -3.91 -1.85 -1.51
CA GLN A 209 -3.83 -2.47 -2.85
C GLN A 209 -4.10 -1.48 -3.98
N TYR A 210 -3.35 -0.37 -4.00
CA TYR A 210 -3.36 0.54 -5.15
C TYR A 210 -2.06 0.43 -5.93
#